data_45b82bbc7bd68387e476d047595fcf56
#
_entry.id   45b82bbc7bd68387e476d047595fcf56
#
_cell.length_a   1.000
_cell.length_b   1.000
_cell.length_c   1.000
_cell.angle_alpha   90.00
_cell.angle_beta   90.00
_cell.angle_gamma   90.00
#
_symmetry.space_group_name_H-M   'P 1'
#
loop_
_entity.id
_entity.type
_entity.pdbx_description
1 polymer ?
#
loop_
_entity_poly.entity_id
_entity_poly.type
_entity_poly.pdbx_seq_one_letter_code
_entity_poly.pdbx_strand_id
1 'polypeptide(L)'
;MPAYNAGRTLRMTYEELPKEAVSLVILVDDGSTDATLEVARELGLTIFVHNRNYGYGANQKTCYTEALRAGADLVVMVHPDYQYDPTLVPQLIAPIVEGRADVVLGSRLKGGSALAQGMPWWKYVSNRALTGLENRVFGLCLSEFHTGYRAFRREVLEAVNFTANSDGFIFDQEIIAQVVAAKFRIAEIAV
;
A
#
# COMPACT_ATOMS: atom_id res chain seq x y z
N MET A 1 -2.15 -2.72 7.43
CA MET A 1 -2.97 -1.47 7.48
C MET A 1 -2.25 -0.42 8.30
N PRO A 2 -1.64 0.60 7.71
CA PRO A 2 -1.12 1.76 8.43
C PRO A 2 -2.29 2.68 8.79
N ALA A 3 -2.47 3.00 10.06
CA ALA A 3 -3.59 3.78 10.55
C ALA A 3 -3.15 5.05 11.31
N TYR A 4 -3.84 6.14 11.05
CA TYR A 4 -3.78 7.37 11.82
C TYR A 4 -5.12 8.08 11.74
N ASN A 5 -5.85 8.14 12.87
CA ASN A 5 -7.20 8.71 12.95
C ASN A 5 -8.18 8.14 11.91
N ALA A 6 -8.23 6.80 11.81
CA ALA A 6 -9.05 6.05 10.86
C ALA A 6 -10.31 5.43 11.50
N GLY A 7 -10.68 5.83 12.72
CA GLY A 7 -11.79 5.21 13.47
C GLY A 7 -13.14 5.19 12.76
N ARG A 8 -13.37 6.12 11.82
CA ARG A 8 -14.62 6.19 11.05
C ARG A 8 -14.70 5.20 9.89
N THR A 9 -13.56 4.83 9.30
CA THR A 9 -13.49 4.05 8.05
C THR A 9 -12.91 2.65 8.24
N LEU A 10 -12.16 2.44 9.32
CA LEU A 10 -11.46 1.17 9.59
C LEU A 10 -12.40 -0.05 9.55
N ARG A 11 -13.56 0.04 10.22
CA ARG A 11 -14.53 -1.08 10.27
C ARG A 11 -15.00 -1.44 8.87
N MET A 12 -15.44 -0.47 8.09
CA MET A 12 -15.91 -0.66 6.73
C MET A 12 -14.81 -1.27 5.85
N THR A 13 -13.60 -0.69 5.89
CA THR A 13 -12.45 -1.23 5.14
C THR A 13 -12.15 -2.69 5.51
N TYR A 14 -12.19 -3.03 6.80
CA TYR A 14 -11.93 -4.40 7.27
C TYR A 14 -13.02 -5.39 6.89
N GLU A 15 -14.30 -4.99 7.04
CA GLU A 15 -15.44 -5.86 6.75
C GLU A 15 -15.54 -6.23 5.27
N GLU A 16 -15.12 -5.32 4.38
CA GLU A 16 -15.10 -5.55 2.92
C GLU A 16 -13.87 -6.32 2.43
N LEU A 17 -12.86 -6.58 3.27
CA LEU A 17 -11.75 -7.44 2.88
C LEU A 17 -12.24 -8.87 2.58
N PRO A 18 -11.87 -9.45 1.42
CA PRO A 18 -12.18 -10.85 1.11
C PRO A 18 -11.41 -11.79 2.05
N LYS A 19 -12.13 -12.33 3.04
CA LYS A 19 -11.54 -13.10 4.14
C LYS A 19 -10.85 -14.38 3.67
N GLU A 20 -11.29 -14.96 2.58
CA GLU A 20 -10.69 -16.15 1.94
C GLU A 20 -9.33 -15.86 1.30
N ALA A 21 -9.04 -14.60 0.97
CA ALA A 21 -7.77 -14.18 0.37
C ALA A 21 -6.76 -13.62 1.40
N VAL A 22 -7.20 -13.45 2.66
CA VAL A 22 -6.41 -12.76 3.71
C VAL A 22 -6.30 -13.64 4.94
N SER A 23 -5.09 -14.12 5.25
CA SER A 23 -4.83 -14.96 6.41
C SER A 23 -4.64 -14.16 7.71
N LEU A 24 -4.12 -12.94 7.63
CA LEU A 24 -3.83 -12.09 8.79
C LEU A 24 -3.99 -10.61 8.42
N VAL A 25 -4.63 -9.85 9.29
CA VAL A 25 -4.68 -8.39 9.19
C VAL A 25 -3.89 -7.78 10.34
N ILE A 26 -2.83 -7.07 10.00
CA ILE A 26 -2.01 -6.29 10.94
C ILE A 26 -2.38 -4.82 10.78
N LEU A 27 -2.72 -4.18 11.89
CA LEU A 27 -2.92 -2.73 11.96
C LEU A 27 -1.78 -2.12 12.76
N VAL A 28 -1.15 -1.09 12.19
CA VAL A 28 -0.15 -0.29 12.91
C VAL A 28 -0.72 1.11 13.10
N ASP A 29 -0.96 1.46 14.35
CA ASP A 29 -1.51 2.76 14.74
C ASP A 29 -0.38 3.76 14.99
N ASP A 30 -0.37 4.86 14.26
CA ASP A 30 0.66 5.90 14.34
C ASP A 30 0.29 7.02 15.33
N GLY A 31 -0.16 6.63 16.53
CA GLY A 31 -0.51 7.56 17.60
C GLY A 31 -1.86 8.26 17.38
N SER A 32 -2.89 7.52 16.95
CA SER A 32 -4.25 8.04 16.79
C SER A 32 -4.81 8.57 18.11
N THR A 33 -5.64 9.61 17.98
CA THR A 33 -6.34 10.26 19.10
C THR A 33 -7.86 10.06 19.05
N ASP A 34 -8.36 9.39 18.00
CA ASP A 34 -9.76 9.04 17.80
C ASP A 34 -10.05 7.58 18.22
N ALA A 35 -11.21 7.04 17.84
CA ALA A 35 -11.64 5.69 18.15
C ALA A 35 -10.90 4.57 17.36
N THR A 36 -9.81 4.86 16.63
CA THR A 36 -9.11 3.88 15.79
C THR A 36 -8.73 2.61 16.56
N LEU A 37 -8.09 2.76 17.72
CA LEU A 37 -7.65 1.62 18.53
C LEU A 37 -8.81 0.85 19.15
N GLU A 38 -9.88 1.53 19.53
CA GLU A 38 -11.10 0.90 20.06
C GLU A 38 -11.73 0.00 18.99
N VAL A 39 -11.97 0.55 17.80
CA VAL A 39 -12.51 -0.19 16.66
C VAL A 39 -11.60 -1.37 16.26
N ALA A 40 -10.28 -1.18 16.24
CA ALA A 40 -9.34 -2.24 15.91
C ALA A 40 -9.40 -3.43 16.90
N ARG A 41 -9.56 -3.15 18.20
CA ARG A 41 -9.72 -4.18 19.23
C ARG A 41 -11.05 -4.93 19.08
N GLU A 42 -12.14 -4.22 18.85
CA GLU A 42 -13.46 -4.83 18.59
C GLU A 42 -13.45 -5.78 17.39
N LEU A 43 -12.67 -5.43 16.35
CA LEU A 43 -12.50 -6.26 15.15
C LEU A 43 -11.53 -7.44 15.35
N GLY A 44 -10.86 -7.54 16.50
CA GLY A 44 -9.91 -8.60 16.79
C GLY A 44 -8.64 -8.55 15.95
N LEU A 45 -8.22 -7.36 15.50
CA LEU A 45 -7.02 -7.20 14.67
C LEU A 45 -5.74 -7.43 15.48
N THR A 46 -4.67 -7.84 14.79
CA THR A 46 -3.32 -7.80 15.35
C THR A 46 -2.82 -6.36 15.31
N ILE A 47 -2.61 -5.75 16.49
CA ILE A 47 -2.39 -4.31 16.61
C ILE A 47 -0.98 -4.03 17.12
N PHE A 48 -0.26 -3.15 16.44
CA PHE A 48 0.97 -2.50 16.91
C PHE A 48 0.71 -1.00 17.07
N VAL A 49 1.23 -0.39 18.12
CA VAL A 49 0.95 1.01 18.44
C VAL A 49 2.25 1.78 18.60
N HIS A 50 2.38 2.85 17.84
CA HIS A 50 3.43 3.83 18.03
C HIS A 50 3.07 4.78 19.20
N ASN A 51 4.04 5.19 19.98
CA ASN A 51 3.82 6.08 21.12
C ASN A 51 3.56 7.56 20.70
N ARG A 52 3.71 7.87 19.42
CA ARG A 52 3.41 9.16 18.78
C ARG A 52 3.32 8.95 17.28
N ASN A 53 2.90 9.98 16.55
CA ASN A 53 2.97 9.99 15.09
C ASN A 53 4.43 10.10 14.63
N TYR A 54 4.93 9.07 13.94
CA TYR A 54 6.26 9.03 13.33
C TYR A 54 6.23 9.33 11.84
N GLY A 55 5.05 9.32 11.23
CA GLY A 55 4.83 9.64 9.83
C GLY A 55 4.49 8.43 8.97
N TYR A 56 4.03 8.75 7.77
CA TYR A 56 3.50 7.80 6.80
C TYR A 56 4.46 6.64 6.48
N GLY A 57 5.72 6.98 6.14
CA GLY A 57 6.73 5.97 5.80
C GLY A 57 7.14 5.13 7.00
N ALA A 58 7.28 5.75 8.19
CA ALA A 58 7.60 5.03 9.42
C ALA A 58 6.51 3.99 9.75
N ASN A 59 5.24 4.36 9.59
CA ASN A 59 4.12 3.44 9.81
C ASN A 59 4.16 2.26 8.83
N GLN A 60 4.41 2.51 7.53
CA GLN A 60 4.55 1.44 6.54
C GLN A 60 5.74 0.51 6.84
N LYS A 61 6.89 1.05 7.27
CA LYS A 61 8.06 0.24 7.70
C LYS A 61 7.66 -0.75 8.79
N THR A 62 6.92 -0.29 9.79
CA THR A 62 6.43 -1.16 10.86
C THR A 62 5.47 -2.21 10.30
N CYS A 63 4.53 -1.84 9.43
CA CYS A 63 3.62 -2.79 8.79
C CYS A 63 4.38 -3.90 8.05
N TYR A 64 5.36 -3.56 7.21
CA TYR A 64 6.15 -4.55 6.47
C TYR A 64 6.99 -5.42 7.40
N THR A 65 7.63 -4.82 8.41
CA THR A 65 8.45 -5.54 9.37
C THR A 65 7.63 -6.59 10.14
N GLU A 66 6.46 -6.20 10.64
CA GLU A 66 5.61 -7.10 11.42
C GLU A 66 4.94 -8.17 10.54
N ALA A 67 4.61 -7.85 9.28
CA ALA A 67 4.13 -8.85 8.33
C ALA A 67 5.21 -9.91 8.02
N LEU A 68 6.46 -9.49 7.80
CA LEU A 68 7.58 -10.42 7.59
C LEU A 68 7.85 -11.30 8.83
N ARG A 69 7.79 -10.71 10.05
CA ARG A 69 7.92 -11.45 11.31
C ARG A 69 6.82 -12.47 11.52
N ALA A 70 5.60 -12.15 11.09
CA ALA A 70 4.46 -13.08 11.12
C ALA A 70 4.56 -14.20 10.07
N GLY A 71 5.58 -14.19 9.23
CA GLY A 71 5.80 -15.24 8.22
C GLY A 71 4.99 -15.06 6.94
N ALA A 72 4.54 -13.84 6.63
CA ALA A 72 3.79 -13.57 5.40
C ALA A 72 4.62 -13.87 4.15
N ASP A 73 4.08 -14.62 3.19
CA ASP A 73 4.67 -14.86 1.87
C ASP A 73 4.36 -13.73 0.89
N LEU A 74 3.23 -13.07 1.13
CA LEU A 74 2.73 -11.96 0.34
C LEU A 74 2.15 -10.90 1.26
N VAL A 75 2.51 -9.64 1.05
CA VAL A 75 2.04 -8.51 1.86
C VAL A 75 1.27 -7.52 0.99
N VAL A 76 0.05 -7.20 1.40
CA VAL A 76 -0.78 -6.17 0.75
C VAL A 76 -0.89 -4.98 1.68
N MET A 77 -0.56 -3.79 1.19
CA MET A 77 -0.76 -2.53 1.89
C MET A 77 -2.16 -2.00 1.57
N VAL A 78 -3.04 -2.02 2.57
CA VAL A 78 -4.40 -1.47 2.49
C VAL A 78 -4.53 -0.34 3.50
N HIS A 79 -4.84 0.87 3.00
CA HIS A 79 -5.07 2.03 3.87
C HIS A 79 -6.52 2.03 4.39
N PRO A 80 -6.74 2.21 5.70
CA PRO A 80 -8.08 2.17 6.28
C PRO A 80 -8.85 3.50 6.14
N ASP A 81 -8.46 4.36 5.20
CA ASP A 81 -9.10 5.63 4.85
C ASP A 81 -10.18 5.49 3.76
N TYR A 82 -10.37 4.26 3.27
CA TYR A 82 -11.34 3.90 2.23
C TYR A 82 -11.12 4.62 0.88
N GLN A 83 -9.89 5.04 0.58
CA GLN A 83 -9.56 5.62 -0.74
C GLN A 83 -9.43 4.55 -1.83
N TYR A 84 -9.25 3.30 -1.46
CA TYR A 84 -9.14 2.15 -2.35
C TYR A 84 -10.15 1.09 -1.93
N ASP A 85 -10.73 0.42 -2.92
CA ASP A 85 -11.69 -0.66 -2.73
C ASP A 85 -10.99 -1.91 -2.17
N PRO A 86 -11.28 -2.32 -0.91
CA PRO A 86 -10.64 -3.48 -0.30
C PRO A 86 -11.01 -4.80 -0.98
N THR A 87 -12.14 -4.85 -1.69
CA THR A 87 -12.61 -6.07 -2.39
C THR A 87 -11.69 -6.46 -3.55
N LEU A 88 -10.84 -5.54 -4.03
CA LEU A 88 -9.91 -5.76 -5.12
C LEU A 88 -8.61 -6.48 -4.70
N VAL A 89 -8.42 -6.81 -3.42
CA VAL A 89 -7.23 -7.55 -2.95
C VAL A 89 -6.93 -8.81 -3.78
N PRO A 90 -7.90 -9.68 -4.12
CA PRO A 90 -7.62 -10.84 -4.95
C PRO A 90 -7.08 -10.49 -6.35
N GLN A 91 -7.59 -9.43 -6.95
CA GLN A 91 -7.12 -8.95 -8.26
C GLN A 91 -5.72 -8.36 -8.16
N LEU A 92 -5.41 -7.64 -7.05
CA LEU A 92 -4.11 -7.05 -6.80
C LEU A 92 -3.02 -8.12 -6.63
N ILE A 93 -3.32 -9.24 -5.95
CA ILE A 93 -2.35 -10.31 -5.72
C ILE A 93 -2.24 -11.30 -6.88
N ALA A 94 -3.24 -11.40 -7.74
CA ALA A 94 -3.29 -12.40 -8.83
C ALA A 94 -2.01 -12.42 -9.70
N PRO A 95 -1.43 -11.29 -10.15
CA PRO A 95 -0.20 -11.32 -10.94
C PRO A 95 1.00 -11.91 -10.18
N ILE A 96 1.04 -11.80 -8.85
CA ILE A 96 2.10 -12.39 -8.01
C ILE A 96 1.86 -13.89 -7.88
N VAL A 97 0.64 -14.30 -7.55
CA VAL A 97 0.27 -15.72 -7.38
C VAL A 97 0.50 -16.51 -8.67
N GLU A 98 0.23 -15.89 -9.81
CA GLU A 98 0.48 -16.47 -11.15
C GLU A 98 1.94 -16.39 -11.58
N GLY A 99 2.84 -15.85 -10.79
CA GLY A 99 4.27 -15.73 -11.10
C GLY A 99 4.61 -14.74 -12.21
N ARG A 100 3.68 -13.84 -12.57
CA ARG A 100 3.88 -12.81 -13.62
C ARG A 100 4.57 -11.54 -13.11
N ALA A 101 4.45 -11.25 -11.81
CA ALA A 101 5.05 -10.10 -11.16
C ALA A 101 5.56 -10.46 -9.76
N ASP A 102 6.40 -9.61 -9.20
CA ASP A 102 6.93 -9.70 -7.86
C ASP A 102 6.37 -8.57 -6.97
N VAL A 103 5.94 -7.46 -7.62
CA VAL A 103 5.25 -6.31 -7.02
C VAL A 103 4.06 -5.93 -7.90
N VAL A 104 2.94 -5.56 -7.29
CA VAL A 104 1.77 -5.04 -8.02
C VAL A 104 1.31 -3.73 -7.39
N LEU A 105 1.03 -2.76 -8.25
CA LEU A 105 0.48 -1.45 -7.88
C LEU A 105 -0.98 -1.36 -8.31
N GLY A 106 -1.84 -0.86 -7.43
CA GLY A 106 -3.22 -0.51 -7.77
C GLY A 106 -3.28 0.92 -8.31
N SER A 107 -3.57 1.09 -9.59
CA SER A 107 -3.58 2.40 -10.25
C SER A 107 -4.99 2.90 -10.51
N ARG A 108 -5.31 4.08 -10.00
CA ARG A 108 -6.54 4.82 -10.31
C ARG A 108 -6.52 5.42 -11.72
N LEU A 109 -5.33 5.58 -12.29
CA LEU A 109 -5.14 6.19 -13.63
C LEU A 109 -5.23 5.16 -14.74
N LYS A 110 -5.00 3.88 -14.49
CA LYS A 110 -5.01 2.81 -15.50
C LYS A 110 -6.38 2.60 -16.13
N GLY A 111 -7.45 2.73 -15.34
CA GLY A 111 -8.83 2.58 -15.80
C GLY A 111 -9.44 3.83 -16.44
N GLY A 112 -8.72 4.97 -16.46
CA GLY A 112 -9.24 6.25 -16.95
C GLY A 112 -10.34 6.89 -16.09
N SER A 113 -10.64 6.32 -14.92
CA SER A 113 -11.75 6.73 -14.06
C SER A 113 -11.41 7.83 -13.05
N ALA A 114 -10.14 8.15 -12.85
CA ALA A 114 -9.67 9.04 -11.79
C ALA A 114 -10.38 10.42 -11.76
N LEU A 115 -10.60 11.05 -12.93
CA LEU A 115 -11.32 12.31 -13.01
C LEU A 115 -12.82 12.14 -12.70
N ALA A 116 -13.43 11.04 -13.16
CA ALA A 116 -14.82 10.72 -12.85
C ALA A 116 -15.06 10.40 -11.38
N GLN A 117 -14.04 9.86 -10.70
CA GLN A 117 -14.03 9.58 -9.25
C GLN A 117 -13.68 10.82 -8.40
N GLY A 118 -13.60 12.02 -9.02
CA GLY A 118 -13.43 13.28 -8.30
C GLY A 118 -11.97 13.73 -8.12
N MET A 119 -11.01 13.12 -8.80
CA MET A 119 -9.63 13.63 -8.76
C MET A 119 -9.59 15.03 -9.40
N PRO A 120 -9.07 16.06 -8.73
CA PRO A 120 -8.89 17.38 -9.34
C PRO A 120 -8.00 17.29 -10.58
N TRP A 121 -8.41 17.97 -11.67
CA TRP A 121 -7.70 17.92 -12.96
C TRP A 121 -6.21 18.30 -12.86
N TRP A 122 -5.86 19.24 -12.01
CA TRP A 122 -4.47 19.66 -11.80
C TRP A 122 -3.63 18.56 -11.12
N LYS A 123 -4.24 17.78 -10.18
CA LYS A 123 -3.60 16.60 -9.60
C LYS A 123 -3.38 15.51 -10.65
N TYR A 124 -4.37 15.29 -11.52
CA TYR A 124 -4.26 14.35 -12.63
C TYR A 124 -3.09 14.71 -13.54
N VAL A 125 -3.01 15.97 -14.01
CA VAL A 125 -1.93 16.44 -14.89
C VAL A 125 -0.57 16.33 -14.21
N SER A 126 -0.46 16.76 -12.94
CA SER A 126 0.80 16.66 -12.18
C SER A 126 1.24 15.21 -12.00
N ASN A 127 0.32 14.31 -11.64
CA ASN A 127 0.61 12.88 -11.50
C ASN A 127 1.08 12.28 -12.84
N ARG A 128 0.41 12.60 -13.94
CA ARG A 128 0.81 12.13 -15.29
C ARG A 128 2.20 12.62 -15.71
N ALA A 129 2.53 13.88 -15.42
CA ALA A 129 3.84 14.45 -15.72
C ALA A 129 4.96 13.78 -14.91
N LEU A 130 4.74 13.61 -13.59
CA LEU A 130 5.68 12.93 -12.70
C LEU A 130 5.84 11.45 -13.12
N THR A 131 4.75 10.73 -13.33
CA THR A 131 4.77 9.34 -13.80
C THR A 131 5.53 9.21 -15.13
N GLY A 132 5.38 10.15 -16.05
CA GLY A 132 6.14 10.16 -17.32
C GLY A 132 7.64 10.29 -17.10
N LEU A 133 8.06 11.15 -16.17
CA LEU A 133 9.47 11.29 -15.78
C LEU A 133 10.00 10.01 -15.09
N GLU A 134 9.25 9.48 -14.14
CA GLU A 134 9.60 8.24 -13.41
C GLU A 134 9.72 7.05 -14.37
N ASN A 135 8.79 6.88 -15.31
CA ASN A 135 8.86 5.87 -16.35
C ASN A 135 10.15 5.97 -17.18
N ARG A 136 10.54 7.20 -17.53
CA ARG A 136 11.78 7.43 -18.27
C ARG A 136 13.03 7.08 -17.45
N VAL A 137 13.04 7.43 -16.18
CA VAL A 137 14.18 7.18 -15.27
C VAL A 137 14.31 5.70 -14.95
N PHE A 138 13.20 5.04 -14.67
CA PHE A 138 13.17 3.64 -14.25
C PHE A 138 13.07 2.63 -15.40
N GLY A 139 12.84 3.10 -16.64
CA GLY A 139 12.64 2.22 -17.79
C GLY A 139 11.35 1.40 -17.74
N LEU A 140 10.31 1.95 -17.10
CA LEU A 140 9.00 1.31 -16.90
C LEU A 140 7.92 1.96 -17.76
N CYS A 141 6.75 1.33 -17.79
CA CYS A 141 5.55 1.81 -18.48
C CYS A 141 4.33 1.72 -17.57
N LEU A 142 4.40 2.32 -16.37
CA LEU A 142 3.31 2.36 -15.41
C LEU A 142 2.41 3.57 -15.65
N SER A 143 1.14 3.44 -15.27
CA SER A 143 0.15 4.53 -15.33
C SER A 143 0.23 5.45 -14.12
N GLU A 144 0.63 4.93 -12.96
CA GLU A 144 0.73 5.65 -11.69
C GLU A 144 1.80 5.04 -10.78
N PHE A 145 2.69 5.88 -10.23
CA PHE A 145 3.63 5.49 -9.15
C PHE A 145 3.12 5.88 -7.77
N HIS A 146 2.28 6.93 -7.70
CA HIS A 146 1.85 7.57 -6.47
C HIS A 146 0.57 6.93 -5.92
N THR A 147 0.64 5.63 -5.64
CA THR A 147 -0.47 4.86 -5.07
C THR A 147 -0.02 4.17 -3.79
N GLY A 148 -0.86 4.18 -2.76
CA GLY A 148 -0.63 3.43 -1.51
C GLY A 148 -1.13 1.98 -1.57
N TYR A 149 -1.89 1.60 -2.61
CA TYR A 149 -2.45 0.26 -2.74
C TYR A 149 -1.46 -0.65 -3.48
N ARG A 150 -0.74 -1.48 -2.73
CA ARG A 150 0.41 -2.24 -3.23
C ARG A 150 0.44 -3.65 -2.67
N ALA A 151 0.93 -4.58 -3.49
CA ALA A 151 1.24 -5.94 -3.07
C ALA A 151 2.70 -6.27 -3.35
N PHE A 152 3.34 -6.95 -2.42
CA PHE A 152 4.74 -7.37 -2.50
C PHE A 152 4.88 -8.84 -2.16
N ARG A 153 5.70 -9.56 -2.91
CA ARG A 153 6.22 -10.86 -2.46
C ARG A 153 7.20 -10.65 -1.30
N ARG A 154 7.29 -11.66 -0.42
CA ARG A 154 8.23 -11.69 0.69
C ARG A 154 9.65 -11.37 0.27
N GLU A 155 10.13 -12.04 -0.77
CA GLU A 155 11.50 -11.94 -1.25
C GLU A 155 11.86 -10.51 -1.70
N VAL A 156 10.90 -9.74 -2.17
CA VAL A 156 11.10 -8.33 -2.52
C VAL A 156 11.39 -7.52 -1.26
N LEU A 157 10.54 -7.64 -0.24
CA LEU A 157 10.68 -6.90 1.02
C LEU A 157 11.96 -7.31 1.79
N GLU A 158 12.39 -8.57 1.66
CA GLU A 158 13.66 -9.03 2.25
C GLU A 158 14.90 -8.52 1.48
N ALA A 159 14.78 -8.31 0.17
CA ALA A 159 15.89 -7.87 -0.67
C ALA A 159 16.10 -6.35 -0.65
N VAL A 160 15.04 -5.54 -0.44
CA VAL A 160 15.13 -4.08 -0.42
C VAL A 160 15.35 -3.55 1.00
N ASN A 161 16.15 -2.50 1.13
CA ASN A 161 16.40 -1.87 2.44
C ASN A 161 15.35 -0.79 2.72
N PHE A 162 14.06 -1.19 2.80
CA PHE A 162 12.98 -0.25 3.03
C PHE A 162 13.07 0.47 4.39
N THR A 163 13.77 -0.12 5.36
CA THR A 163 13.95 0.48 6.70
C THR A 163 14.82 1.73 6.67
N ALA A 164 15.70 1.88 5.68
CA ALA A 164 16.54 3.08 5.49
C ALA A 164 15.82 4.21 4.73
N ASN A 165 14.60 3.96 4.20
CA ASN A 165 13.84 4.97 3.48
C ASN A 165 13.34 6.09 4.42
N SER A 166 12.86 7.19 3.83
CA SER A 166 12.23 8.31 4.52
C SER A 166 11.03 7.88 5.38
N ASP A 167 10.78 8.58 6.47
CA ASP A 167 9.58 8.39 7.30
C ASP A 167 8.35 9.14 6.73
N GLY A 168 8.53 9.96 5.71
CA GLY A 168 7.47 10.73 5.04
C GLY A 168 6.89 10.04 3.80
N PHE A 169 6.15 10.82 2.99
CA PHE A 169 5.47 10.33 1.78
C PHE A 169 6.41 9.90 0.65
N ILE A 170 7.69 10.34 0.68
CA ILE A 170 8.71 9.94 -0.31
C ILE A 170 9.03 8.44 -0.22
N PHE A 171 8.73 7.81 0.92
CA PHE A 171 8.90 6.36 1.14
C PHE A 171 8.42 5.51 -0.04
N ASP A 172 7.28 5.89 -0.61
CA ASP A 172 6.65 5.16 -1.70
C ASP A 172 7.46 5.15 -3.00
N GLN A 173 8.15 6.24 -3.30
CA GLN A 173 9.05 6.32 -4.45
C GLN A 173 10.37 5.61 -4.18
N GLU A 174 10.90 5.76 -2.96
CA GLU A 174 12.17 5.14 -2.57
C GLU A 174 12.10 3.62 -2.61
N ILE A 175 11.01 3.02 -2.11
CA ILE A 175 10.87 1.56 -2.16
C ILE A 175 10.74 1.06 -3.61
N ILE A 176 10.02 1.77 -4.49
CA ILE A 176 9.91 1.40 -5.91
C ILE A 176 11.27 1.54 -6.60
N ALA A 177 12.04 2.59 -6.31
CA ALA A 177 13.40 2.74 -6.85
C ALA A 177 14.31 1.56 -6.47
N GLN A 178 14.23 1.09 -5.23
CA GLN A 178 14.97 -0.10 -4.77
C GLN A 178 14.49 -1.37 -5.46
N VAL A 179 13.17 -1.56 -5.64
CA VAL A 179 12.58 -2.69 -6.37
C VAL A 179 13.09 -2.74 -7.80
N VAL A 180 13.12 -1.59 -8.50
CA VAL A 180 13.64 -1.48 -9.86
C VAL A 180 15.14 -1.78 -9.90
N ALA A 181 15.93 -1.21 -8.99
CA ALA A 181 17.37 -1.45 -8.90
C ALA A 181 17.69 -2.95 -8.65
N ALA A 182 16.87 -3.63 -7.88
CA ALA A 182 16.95 -5.06 -7.62
C ALA A 182 16.39 -5.93 -8.76
N LYS A 183 15.89 -5.32 -9.85
CA LYS A 183 15.35 -5.97 -11.06
C LYS A 183 14.13 -6.87 -10.82
N PHE A 184 13.33 -6.59 -9.81
CA PHE A 184 12.05 -7.24 -9.63
C PHE A 184 11.02 -6.76 -10.65
N ARG A 185 10.10 -7.64 -11.01
CA ARG A 185 9.04 -7.37 -11.99
C ARG A 185 7.89 -6.63 -11.31
N ILE A 186 7.53 -5.49 -11.88
CA ILE A 186 6.40 -4.67 -11.40
C ILE A 186 5.26 -4.78 -12.41
N ALA A 187 4.07 -5.06 -11.92
CA ALA A 187 2.82 -4.96 -12.67
C ALA A 187 1.90 -3.92 -12.05
N GLU A 188 0.87 -3.53 -12.78
CA GLU A 188 -0.21 -2.69 -12.26
C GLU A 188 -1.57 -3.22 -12.67
N ILE A 189 -2.55 -3.03 -11.80
CA ILE A 189 -3.97 -3.25 -12.07
C ILE A 189 -4.75 -1.93 -12.00
N ALA A 190 -5.90 -1.86 -12.64
CA ALA A 190 -6.85 -0.76 -12.45
C ALA A 190 -7.61 -0.94 -11.12
N VAL A 191 -7.79 0.14 -10.36
CA VAL A 191 -8.53 0.17 -9.08
C VAL A 191 -9.43 1.40 -9.03
#